data_68eb9e108b713fe80c68f26f2db8ee0c
#
_entry.id   68eb9e108b713fe80c68f26f2db8ee0c
#
_cell.length_a   1.000
_cell.length_b   1.000
_cell.length_c   1.000
_cell.angle_alpha   90.00
_cell.angle_beta   90.00
_cell.angle_gamma   90.00
#
_symmetry.space_group_name_H-M   'P 1'
#
loop_
_entity.id
_entity.type
_entity.pdbx_description
1 polymer ?
#
loop_
_entity_poly.entity_id
_entity_poly.type
_entity_poly.pdbx_seq_one_letter_code
_entity_poly.pdbx_strand_id
1 'polypeptide(L)'
;MKNMCLRVVTVIGLTFGVAHSAVAQESTNRVAAETDWSVFVDDNPKECWGVSKPKKTVNTKDGKVVQVRRGDILLFVTYRPGKAPEISFRGGYPFASGSTVELDVSGNKFTLFTDGEGAWAGSPGEDAKVVAALKSGSEVTLTAHSGRGTQTKDTFSLMGFTAATDEAATRCK
;
A
#
# COMPACT_ATOMS: atom_id res chain seq x y z
N MET A 1 -30.70 -75.60 -11.66
CA MET A 1 -29.86 -74.62 -12.38
C MET A 1 -29.80 -73.39 -11.49
N LYS A 2 -28.63 -73.09 -10.95
CA LYS A 2 -28.41 -72.07 -9.88
C LYS A 2 -28.10 -70.72 -10.50
N ASN A 3 -28.96 -69.70 -10.22
CA ASN A 3 -28.68 -68.29 -10.62
C ASN A 3 -27.82 -67.65 -9.55
N MET A 4 -26.58 -67.27 -9.93
CA MET A 4 -25.62 -66.58 -9.08
C MET A 4 -25.74 -65.05 -9.34
N CYS A 5 -26.41 -64.35 -8.42
CA CYS A 5 -26.49 -62.87 -8.46
C CYS A 5 -25.15 -62.26 -8.01
N LEU A 6 -24.47 -61.63 -8.92
CA LEU A 6 -23.25 -60.87 -8.68
C LEU A 6 -23.65 -59.48 -8.12
N ARG A 7 -23.37 -59.24 -6.83
CA ARG A 7 -23.52 -57.91 -6.23
C ARG A 7 -22.31 -57.04 -6.53
N VAL A 8 -22.53 -56.02 -7.32
CA VAL A 8 -21.51 -54.96 -7.54
C VAL A 8 -21.61 -53.99 -6.36
N VAL A 9 -20.55 -53.92 -5.54
CA VAL A 9 -20.40 -52.90 -4.49
C VAL A 9 -19.69 -51.72 -5.08
N THR A 10 -20.41 -50.63 -5.29
CA THR A 10 -19.86 -49.35 -5.72
C THR A 10 -19.30 -48.63 -4.51
N VAL A 11 -17.97 -48.54 -4.41
CA VAL A 11 -17.28 -47.74 -3.40
C VAL A 11 -17.20 -46.29 -3.89
N ILE A 12 -17.99 -45.40 -3.30
CA ILE A 12 -17.92 -43.96 -3.53
C ILE A 12 -16.78 -43.42 -2.69
N GLY A 13 -15.64 -43.14 -3.34
CA GLY A 13 -14.50 -42.48 -2.71
C GLY A 13 -14.82 -40.99 -2.50
N LEU A 14 -15.01 -40.55 -1.25
CA LEU A 14 -15.03 -39.13 -0.88
C LEU A 14 -13.60 -38.59 -0.95
N THR A 15 -13.28 -37.81 -2.00
CA THR A 15 -12.06 -37.02 -2.03
C THR A 15 -12.25 -35.75 -1.19
N PHE A 16 -11.68 -35.71 0.01
CA PHE A 16 -11.56 -34.50 0.81
C PHE A 16 -10.60 -33.53 0.09
N GLY A 17 -11.14 -32.50 -0.56
CA GLY A 17 -10.38 -31.39 -1.10
C GLY A 17 -9.78 -30.57 0.06
N VAL A 18 -8.48 -30.62 0.25
CA VAL A 18 -7.76 -29.76 1.19
C VAL A 18 -7.75 -28.35 0.59
N ALA A 19 -8.59 -27.45 1.11
CA ALA A 19 -8.56 -26.04 0.77
C ALA A 19 -7.25 -25.44 1.33
N HIS A 20 -6.28 -25.17 0.46
CA HIS A 20 -5.09 -24.41 0.81
C HIS A 20 -5.50 -22.95 0.95
N SER A 21 -5.52 -22.47 2.18
CA SER A 21 -5.62 -21.03 2.47
C SER A 21 -4.33 -20.38 1.96
N ALA A 22 -4.39 -19.58 0.89
CA ALA A 22 -3.30 -18.72 0.48
C ALA A 22 -3.10 -17.69 1.60
N VAL A 23 -2.13 -17.91 2.48
CA VAL A 23 -1.65 -16.90 3.42
C VAL A 23 -0.92 -15.87 2.56
N ALA A 24 -1.41 -14.63 2.52
CA ALA A 24 -0.67 -13.53 1.91
C ALA A 24 0.67 -13.43 2.66
N GLN A 25 1.76 -13.72 1.97
CA GLN A 25 3.10 -13.74 2.55
C GLN A 25 3.49 -12.28 2.83
N GLU A 26 3.49 -11.87 4.10
CA GLU A 26 4.11 -10.60 4.48
C GLU A 26 5.58 -10.65 4.06
N SER A 27 6.07 -9.54 3.50
CA SER A 27 7.45 -9.41 3.05
C SER A 27 8.40 -9.73 4.22
N THR A 28 9.24 -10.77 4.07
CA THR A 28 10.14 -11.27 5.12
C THR A 28 11.38 -10.38 5.28
N ASN A 29 11.55 -9.37 4.43
CA ASN A 29 12.71 -8.48 4.36
C ASN A 29 12.55 -7.17 5.16
N ARG A 30 11.66 -7.15 6.16
CA ARG A 30 11.56 -6.03 7.11
C ARG A 30 12.79 -6.00 8.02
N VAL A 31 13.51 -4.88 8.01
CA VAL A 31 14.78 -4.70 8.73
C VAL A 31 14.66 -3.78 9.94
N ALA A 32 13.62 -2.92 10.01
CA ALA A 32 13.35 -2.05 11.14
C ALA A 32 11.85 -1.74 11.28
N ALA A 33 11.46 -1.30 12.49
CA ALA A 33 10.13 -0.78 12.79
C ALA A 33 10.31 0.49 13.65
N GLU A 34 9.87 1.62 13.11
CA GLU A 34 10.03 2.94 13.67
C GLU A 34 8.65 3.54 13.96
N THR A 35 8.11 3.25 15.15
CA THR A 35 6.76 3.66 15.60
C THR A 35 5.67 3.26 14.62
N ASP A 36 5.25 4.16 13.70
CA ASP A 36 4.19 3.93 12.74
C ASP A 36 4.70 3.59 11.33
N TRP A 37 6.02 3.44 11.17
CA TRP A 37 6.70 3.15 9.93
C TRP A 37 7.49 1.85 10.02
N SER A 38 7.50 1.07 8.95
CA SER A 38 8.34 -0.13 8.81
C SER A 38 9.34 0.08 7.69
N VAL A 39 10.58 -0.43 7.87
CA VAL A 39 11.64 -0.34 6.88
C VAL A 39 11.91 -1.72 6.30
N PHE A 40 12.00 -1.77 4.98
CA PHE A 40 12.27 -2.99 4.22
C PHE A 40 13.46 -2.78 3.31
N VAL A 41 14.16 -3.86 2.99
CA VAL A 41 15.28 -3.88 2.05
C VAL A 41 15.11 -5.05 1.09
N ASP A 42 15.27 -4.78 -0.19
CA ASP A 42 15.45 -5.78 -1.23
C ASP A 42 16.85 -5.65 -1.82
N ASP A 43 17.53 -6.76 -2.07
CA ASP A 43 18.92 -6.74 -2.51
C ASP A 43 19.06 -7.03 -4.01
N ASN A 44 18.00 -7.44 -4.69
CA ASN A 44 18.07 -7.82 -6.09
C ASN A 44 16.83 -7.43 -6.92
N PRO A 45 16.72 -6.21 -7.47
CA PRO A 45 17.66 -5.09 -7.36
C PRO A 45 17.67 -4.45 -5.98
N LYS A 46 18.76 -3.73 -5.64
CA LYS A 46 18.87 -3.03 -4.35
C LYS A 46 17.83 -1.92 -4.24
N GLU A 47 16.91 -2.09 -3.31
CA GLU A 47 15.85 -1.15 -2.97
C GLU A 47 15.60 -1.14 -1.46
N CYS A 48 15.40 0.06 -0.87
CA CYS A 48 15.13 0.20 0.54
C CYS A 48 13.97 1.18 0.71
N TRP A 49 12.96 0.83 1.49
CA TRP A 49 11.81 1.71 1.63
C TRP A 49 11.25 1.75 3.04
N GLY A 50 10.79 2.94 3.42
CA GLY A 50 9.91 3.11 4.54
C GLY A 50 8.45 3.04 4.07
N VAL A 51 7.58 2.39 4.83
CA VAL A 51 6.16 2.27 4.51
C VAL A 51 5.30 2.39 5.76
N SER A 52 4.14 3.02 5.61
CA SER A 52 3.12 3.13 6.66
C SER A 52 1.73 2.84 6.12
N LYS A 53 0.81 2.45 7.05
CA LYS A 53 -0.64 2.33 6.81
C LYS A 53 -1.38 3.52 7.44
N PRO A 54 -2.53 3.94 6.89
CA PRO A 54 -3.27 5.06 7.45
C PRO A 54 -3.83 4.74 8.84
N LYS A 55 -3.85 5.75 9.71
CA LYS A 55 -4.52 5.70 11.01
C LYS A 55 -6.02 5.96 10.91
N LYS A 56 -6.43 6.69 9.87
CA LYS A 56 -7.83 7.02 9.61
C LYS A 56 -8.11 7.03 8.13
N THR A 57 -9.25 6.49 7.75
CA THR A 57 -9.78 6.48 6.39
C THR A 57 -11.21 6.97 6.39
N VAL A 58 -11.52 7.94 5.53
CA VAL A 58 -12.89 8.42 5.28
C VAL A 58 -13.18 8.32 3.80
N ASN A 59 -14.28 7.68 3.44
CA ASN A 59 -14.73 7.57 2.06
C ASN A 59 -16.06 8.30 1.92
N THR A 60 -16.20 9.16 0.92
CA THR A 60 -17.43 9.92 0.66
C THR A 60 -17.85 9.78 -0.79
N LYS A 61 -19.16 9.73 -1.02
CA LYS A 61 -19.77 9.78 -2.35
C LYS A 61 -21.00 10.66 -2.28
N ASP A 62 -21.11 11.61 -3.21
CA ASP A 62 -22.23 12.58 -3.25
C ASP A 62 -22.42 13.30 -1.90
N GLY A 63 -21.30 13.66 -1.26
CA GLY A 63 -21.28 14.34 0.05
C GLY A 63 -21.64 13.47 1.26
N LYS A 64 -21.88 12.16 1.07
CA LYS A 64 -22.24 11.23 2.16
C LYS A 64 -21.09 10.27 2.45
N VAL A 65 -20.85 9.98 3.71
CA VAL A 65 -19.90 8.93 4.12
C VAL A 65 -20.43 7.57 3.67
N VAL A 66 -19.57 6.78 3.02
CA VAL A 66 -19.91 5.45 2.49
C VAL A 66 -18.89 4.42 2.97
N GLN A 67 -19.36 3.19 3.11
CA GLN A 67 -18.50 2.03 3.35
C GLN A 67 -18.10 1.43 2.00
N VAL A 68 -16.80 1.34 1.75
CA VAL A 68 -16.26 0.74 0.52
C VAL A 68 -15.17 -0.29 0.88
N ARG A 69 -15.09 -1.35 0.07
CA ARG A 69 -13.99 -2.31 0.18
C ARG A 69 -12.81 -1.76 -0.63
N ARG A 70 -11.64 -1.73 -0.02
CA ARG A 70 -10.37 -1.31 -0.62
C ARG A 70 -9.32 -2.40 -0.39
N GLY A 71 -8.31 -2.45 -1.25
CA GLY A 71 -7.07 -3.17 -1.03
C GLY A 71 -6.17 -2.46 -0.01
N ASP A 72 -4.88 -2.80 -0.02
CA ASP A 72 -3.90 -2.16 0.86
C ASP A 72 -3.75 -0.67 0.55
N ILE A 73 -3.78 0.14 1.60
CA ILE A 73 -3.58 1.60 1.55
C ILE A 73 -2.22 1.87 2.18
N LEU A 74 -1.27 2.33 1.37
CA LEU A 74 0.13 2.41 1.78
C LEU A 74 0.77 3.71 1.27
N LEU A 75 1.55 4.36 2.15
CA LEU A 75 2.43 5.48 1.79
C LEU A 75 3.88 5.02 1.91
N PHE A 76 4.64 5.21 0.85
CA PHE A 76 6.03 4.77 0.74
C PHE A 76 6.98 5.95 0.57
N VAL A 77 8.21 5.77 1.06
CA VAL A 77 9.39 6.50 0.63
C VAL A 77 10.44 5.47 0.22
N THR A 78 10.85 5.47 -1.03
CA THR A 78 11.75 4.47 -1.62
C THR A 78 13.09 5.09 -1.97
N TYR A 79 14.16 4.40 -1.61
CA TYR A 79 15.56 4.73 -1.91
C TYR A 79 16.15 3.67 -2.84
N ARG A 80 16.95 4.10 -3.80
CA ARG A 80 17.76 3.26 -4.69
C ARG A 80 19.16 3.82 -4.76
N PRO A 81 20.23 2.99 -4.86
CA PRO A 81 21.60 3.48 -4.96
C PRO A 81 21.78 4.54 -6.07
N GLY A 82 22.35 5.68 -5.70
CA GLY A 82 22.60 6.77 -6.64
C GLY A 82 21.37 7.52 -7.17
N LYS A 83 20.17 7.30 -6.58
CA LYS A 83 18.93 7.99 -6.94
C LYS A 83 18.43 8.86 -5.79
N ALA A 84 17.69 9.91 -6.13
CA ALA A 84 16.90 10.66 -5.15
C ALA A 84 15.78 9.77 -4.57
N PRO A 85 15.32 10.07 -3.33
CA PRO A 85 14.17 9.38 -2.76
C PRO A 85 12.91 9.59 -3.62
N GLU A 86 12.04 8.61 -3.66
CA GLU A 86 10.77 8.63 -4.38
C GLU A 86 9.61 8.44 -3.40
N ILE A 87 8.61 9.33 -3.45
CA ILE A 87 7.35 9.19 -2.71
C ILE A 87 6.33 8.51 -3.59
N SER A 88 5.68 7.48 -3.05
CA SER A 88 4.54 6.87 -3.73
C SER A 88 3.41 6.52 -2.76
N PHE A 89 2.19 6.58 -3.28
CA PHE A 89 0.97 6.26 -2.54
C PHE A 89 0.18 5.19 -3.29
N ARG A 90 -0.27 4.18 -2.58
CA ARG A 90 -1.22 3.18 -3.08
C ARG A 90 -2.57 3.39 -2.42
N GLY A 91 -3.61 3.62 -3.22
CA GLY A 91 -4.96 3.88 -2.74
C GLY A 91 -5.79 2.63 -2.43
N GLY A 92 -5.36 1.45 -2.92
CA GLY A 92 -6.09 0.19 -2.80
C GLY A 92 -7.32 0.11 -3.73
N TYR A 93 -7.34 0.91 -4.79
CA TYR A 93 -8.33 0.90 -5.86
C TYR A 93 -7.78 1.68 -7.06
N PRO A 94 -8.28 1.43 -8.29
CA PRO A 94 -7.91 2.23 -9.45
C PRO A 94 -8.44 3.67 -9.31
N PHE A 95 -7.53 4.64 -9.42
CA PHE A 95 -7.89 6.05 -9.40
C PHE A 95 -8.71 6.45 -10.63
N ALA A 96 -9.47 7.55 -10.53
CA ALA A 96 -10.18 8.11 -11.68
C ALA A 96 -9.17 8.55 -12.75
N SER A 97 -9.46 8.24 -14.02
CA SER A 97 -8.58 8.59 -15.13
C SER A 97 -8.30 10.10 -15.17
N GLY A 98 -7.02 10.47 -15.27
CA GLY A 98 -6.58 11.87 -15.30
C GLY A 98 -6.74 12.62 -13.97
N SER A 99 -7.13 11.93 -12.87
CA SER A 99 -7.17 12.54 -11.54
C SER A 99 -5.77 12.62 -10.93
N THR A 100 -5.66 13.39 -9.86
CA THR A 100 -4.46 13.48 -9.03
C THR A 100 -4.80 13.15 -7.58
N VAL A 101 -3.78 12.90 -6.76
CA VAL A 101 -3.90 12.82 -5.30
C VAL A 101 -3.34 14.12 -4.70
N GLU A 102 -4.12 14.78 -3.85
CA GLU A 102 -3.62 15.87 -3.02
C GLU A 102 -3.00 15.28 -1.75
N LEU A 103 -1.72 15.58 -1.51
CA LEU A 103 -0.99 15.26 -0.29
C LEU A 103 -0.87 16.55 0.52
N ASP A 104 -1.43 16.57 1.72
CA ASP A 104 -1.45 17.75 2.61
C ASP A 104 -0.72 17.44 3.92
N VAL A 105 0.34 18.20 4.19
CA VAL A 105 1.07 18.18 5.48
C VAL A 105 0.85 19.52 6.15
N SER A 106 -0.06 19.57 7.11
CA SER A 106 -0.32 20.80 7.91
C SER A 106 -0.60 22.05 7.05
N GLY A 107 -1.34 21.90 5.94
CA GLY A 107 -1.67 22.97 5.00
C GLY A 107 -0.67 23.16 3.84
N ASN A 108 0.49 22.50 3.87
CA ASN A 108 1.40 22.45 2.73
C ASN A 108 0.92 21.35 1.75
N LYS A 109 0.44 21.76 0.59
CA LYS A 109 -0.19 20.87 -0.40
C LYS A 109 0.74 20.53 -1.53
N PHE A 110 0.76 19.25 -1.90
CA PHE A 110 1.50 18.69 -3.02
C PHE A 110 0.57 17.87 -3.91
N THR A 111 0.92 17.76 -5.19
CA THR A 111 0.15 16.97 -6.15
C THR A 111 0.93 15.71 -6.53
N LEU A 112 0.27 14.55 -6.40
CA LEU A 112 0.78 13.29 -6.94
C LEU A 112 -0.04 12.91 -8.18
N PHE A 113 0.64 12.44 -9.23
CA PHE A 113 0.04 11.99 -10.49
C PHE A 113 -0.29 10.51 -10.41
N THR A 114 -1.46 10.14 -10.87
CA THR A 114 -1.99 8.77 -10.72
C THR A 114 -1.72 7.91 -11.96
N ASP A 115 -1.40 6.64 -11.70
CA ASP A 115 -1.42 5.57 -12.69
C ASP A 115 -1.93 4.27 -12.01
N GLY A 116 -3.03 3.71 -12.52
CA GLY A 116 -3.69 2.55 -11.91
C GLY A 116 -4.11 2.81 -10.46
N GLU A 117 -3.54 2.05 -9.53
CA GLU A 117 -3.78 2.18 -8.08
C GLU A 117 -2.68 2.98 -7.36
N GLY A 118 -1.67 3.43 -8.08
CA GLY A 118 -0.51 4.16 -7.58
C GLY A 118 -0.56 5.64 -7.90
N ALA A 119 0.16 6.46 -7.09
CA ALA A 119 0.37 7.87 -7.33
C ALA A 119 1.78 8.28 -6.91
N TRP A 120 2.44 9.17 -7.67
CA TRP A 120 3.83 9.59 -7.52
C TRP A 120 3.97 11.11 -7.66
N ALA A 121 5.01 11.68 -7.06
CA ALA A 121 5.38 13.05 -7.34
C ALA A 121 5.87 13.20 -8.80
N GLY A 122 5.74 14.41 -9.35
CA GLY A 122 6.02 14.66 -10.77
C GLY A 122 7.50 14.73 -11.13
N SER A 123 8.40 14.82 -10.15
CA SER A 123 9.85 14.91 -10.35
C SER A 123 10.63 14.66 -9.07
N PRO A 124 11.96 14.34 -9.16
CA PRO A 124 12.81 14.21 -7.99
C PRO A 124 12.88 15.47 -7.11
N GLY A 125 12.71 16.65 -7.72
CA GLY A 125 12.63 17.91 -6.97
C GLY A 125 11.36 18.07 -6.17
N GLU A 126 10.24 17.59 -6.68
CA GLU A 126 8.98 17.53 -5.92
C GLU A 126 9.04 16.46 -4.83
N ASP A 127 9.59 15.28 -5.10
CA ASP A 127 9.84 14.26 -4.08
C ASP A 127 10.62 14.82 -2.89
N ALA A 128 11.71 15.55 -3.15
CA ALA A 128 12.54 16.15 -2.11
C ALA A 128 11.76 17.15 -1.24
N LYS A 129 10.87 17.95 -1.85
CA LYS A 129 10.00 18.89 -1.11
C LYS A 129 8.97 18.14 -0.26
N VAL A 130 8.36 17.09 -0.80
CA VAL A 130 7.40 16.24 -0.05
C VAL A 130 8.10 15.59 1.14
N VAL A 131 9.29 14.96 0.94
CA VAL A 131 10.06 14.35 2.03
C VAL A 131 10.39 15.37 3.12
N ALA A 132 10.82 16.58 2.75
CA ALA A 132 11.11 17.65 3.71
C ALA A 132 9.87 18.06 4.53
N ALA A 133 8.72 18.20 3.88
CA ALA A 133 7.46 18.49 4.54
C ALA A 133 7.04 17.36 5.50
N LEU A 134 7.13 16.10 5.05
CA LEU A 134 6.81 14.93 5.89
C LEU A 134 7.71 14.83 7.13
N LYS A 135 9.02 15.17 7.02
CA LYS A 135 9.94 15.20 8.17
C LYS A 135 9.59 16.27 9.20
N SER A 136 8.92 17.33 8.81
CA SER A 136 8.54 18.45 9.68
C SER A 136 7.12 18.34 10.25
N GLY A 137 6.28 17.46 9.69
CA GLY A 137 4.88 17.28 10.09
C GLY A 137 4.66 16.22 11.16
N SER A 138 3.48 16.21 11.74
CA SER A 138 3.01 15.15 12.65
C SER A 138 2.07 14.14 11.99
N GLU A 139 1.35 14.59 10.97
CA GLU A 139 0.46 13.77 10.15
C GLU A 139 0.43 14.27 8.70
N VAL A 140 0.06 13.41 7.80
CA VAL A 140 -0.21 13.72 6.38
C VAL A 140 -1.55 13.15 5.97
N THR A 141 -2.29 13.91 5.18
CA THR A 141 -3.56 13.48 4.61
C THR A 141 -3.46 13.39 3.09
N LEU A 142 -3.91 12.27 2.53
CA LEU A 142 -4.00 12.07 1.09
C LEU A 142 -5.47 12.02 0.68
N THR A 143 -5.85 12.92 -0.24
CA THR A 143 -7.21 13.00 -0.78
C THR A 143 -7.18 12.60 -2.25
N ALA A 144 -8.02 11.64 -2.63
CA ALA A 144 -8.04 11.07 -3.97
C ALA A 144 -9.47 10.72 -4.42
N HIS A 145 -9.63 10.41 -5.70
CA HIS A 145 -10.90 10.00 -6.29
C HIS A 145 -10.77 8.66 -7.02
N SER A 146 -11.70 7.75 -6.76
CA SER A 146 -11.78 6.48 -7.46
C SER A 146 -12.49 6.63 -8.80
N GLY A 147 -12.24 5.73 -9.74
CA GLY A 147 -12.98 5.64 -11.01
C GLY A 147 -14.50 5.44 -10.86
N ARG A 148 -14.97 5.10 -9.64
CA ARG A 148 -16.40 4.98 -9.29
C ARG A 148 -17.00 6.24 -8.67
N GLY A 149 -16.25 7.34 -8.62
CA GLY A 149 -16.69 8.63 -8.08
C GLY A 149 -16.67 8.73 -6.54
N THR A 150 -15.99 7.81 -5.86
CA THR A 150 -15.78 7.92 -4.40
C THR A 150 -14.56 8.80 -4.13
N GLN A 151 -14.70 9.83 -3.31
CA GLN A 151 -13.58 10.55 -2.74
C GLN A 151 -13.08 9.80 -1.50
N THR A 152 -11.78 9.62 -1.39
CA THR A 152 -11.11 9.02 -0.22
C THR A 152 -10.21 10.03 0.45
N LYS A 153 -10.15 9.99 1.77
CA LYS A 153 -9.28 10.80 2.60
C LYS A 153 -8.59 9.89 3.61
N ASP A 154 -7.30 9.69 3.43
CA ASP A 154 -6.46 8.78 4.22
C ASP A 154 -5.44 9.58 5.01
N THR A 155 -5.47 9.46 6.34
CA THR A 155 -4.56 10.17 7.25
C THR A 155 -3.54 9.22 7.82
N PHE A 156 -2.26 9.52 7.63
CA PHE A 156 -1.11 8.77 8.13
C PHE A 156 -0.42 9.55 9.24
N SER A 157 0.07 8.82 10.24
CA SER A 157 0.96 9.37 11.26
C SER A 157 2.37 9.51 10.68
N LEU A 158 3.05 10.60 11.02
CA LEU A 158 4.46 10.82 10.68
C LEU A 158 5.40 10.48 11.85
N MET A 159 4.87 9.91 12.94
CA MET A 159 5.69 9.42 14.05
C MET A 159 6.58 8.26 13.58
N GLY A 160 7.90 8.47 13.64
CA GLY A 160 8.91 7.52 13.15
C GLY A 160 9.30 7.73 11.69
N PHE A 161 8.65 8.62 10.92
CA PHE A 161 8.97 8.85 9.51
C PHE A 161 10.44 9.22 9.29
N THR A 162 10.97 10.18 10.07
CA THR A 162 12.36 10.61 9.94
C THR A 162 13.33 9.45 10.21
N ALA A 163 13.13 8.69 11.29
CA ALA A 163 13.97 7.54 11.61
C ALA A 163 13.90 6.47 10.52
N ALA A 164 12.70 6.14 10.02
CA ALA A 164 12.51 5.16 8.95
C ALA A 164 13.18 5.58 7.64
N THR A 165 13.08 6.86 7.27
CA THR A 165 13.72 7.37 6.04
C THR A 165 15.24 7.40 6.15
N ASP A 166 15.79 7.77 7.30
CA ASP A 166 17.23 7.81 7.53
C ASP A 166 17.83 6.39 7.54
N GLU A 167 17.12 5.43 8.12
CA GLU A 167 17.48 4.00 8.10
C GLU A 167 17.46 3.45 6.67
N ALA A 168 16.36 3.67 5.92
CA ALA A 168 16.25 3.24 4.52
C ALA A 168 17.35 3.85 3.64
N ALA A 169 17.59 5.16 3.78
CA ALA A 169 18.67 5.85 3.05
C ALA A 169 20.05 5.29 3.37
N THR A 170 20.30 4.94 4.62
CA THR A 170 21.59 4.36 5.07
C THR A 170 21.82 2.98 4.48
N ARG A 171 20.79 2.14 4.42
CA ARG A 171 20.87 0.78 3.87
C ARG A 171 20.96 0.74 2.35
N CYS A 172 20.56 1.80 1.67
CA CYS A 172 20.59 1.91 0.20
C CYS A 172 21.77 2.74 -0.37
N LYS A 173 22.83 2.88 0.42
CA LYS A 173 24.10 3.47 -0.04
C LYS A 173 24.88 2.50 -0.89
#